data_21de62b16dbf86d0ca8eff6de36af7a9
#
_entry.id   21de62b16dbf86d0ca8eff6de36af7a9
#
_cell.length_a   1.000
_cell.length_b   1.000
_cell.length_c   1.000
_cell.angle_alpha   90.00
_cell.angle_beta   90.00
_cell.angle_gamma   90.00
#
_symmetry.space_group_name_H-M   'P 1'
#
loop_
_entity.id
_entity.type
_entity.pdbx_description
1 polymer ?
#
loop_
_entity_poly.entity_id
_entity_poly.type
_entity_poly.pdbx_seq_one_letter_code
_entity_poly.pdbx_strand_id
1 'polypeptide(L)'
;TLMRSSAASDVYKRQLLKPEDIMNELMEYKKMVEPYVCDVSLYLWNALKEGKQVLLEGQLGTLKDPDHGIYPMVTSSSTLAAYGAIGAGLPPYEIKKVVTVCKAYSSAVGAGAFVSEIFGEEADELRKRGGDGGEFGATTGRPRRMGWFDCVASKYGCRLQGATDVAFTVLDVLGYLDEIPVCTGYEIDGEVTTEFPTTVQLEKAKPCLLYTSDAADDRISVD
;
A
#
# COMPACT_ATOMS: atom_id res chain seq x y z
N THR A 1 10.76 29.31 11.06
CA THR A 1 10.61 27.92 10.59
C THR A 1 11.96 27.36 10.13
N LEU A 2 12.73 28.11 9.35
CA LEU A 2 14.09 27.74 8.91
C LEU A 2 15.06 27.54 10.09
N MET A 3 14.99 28.38 11.12
CA MET A 3 15.84 28.24 12.32
C MET A 3 15.56 26.95 13.11
N ARG A 4 14.31 26.47 13.13
CA ARG A 4 13.97 25.23 13.83
C ARG A 4 14.48 23.98 13.10
N SER A 5 14.44 23.96 11.78
CA SER A 5 14.97 22.84 11.00
C SER A 5 16.50 22.78 11.06
N SER A 6 17.16 23.92 11.05
CA SER A 6 18.61 24.02 11.22
C SER A 6 19.06 23.54 12.60
N ALA A 7 18.38 23.96 13.67
CA ALA A 7 18.67 23.53 15.04
C ALA A 7 18.43 22.01 15.24
N ALA A 8 17.37 21.46 14.65
CA ALA A 8 17.09 20.02 14.72
C ALA A 8 18.15 19.21 13.96
N SER A 9 18.62 19.71 12.83
CA SER A 9 19.68 19.08 12.05
C SER A 9 21.03 19.11 12.78
N ASP A 10 21.32 20.21 13.50
CA ASP A 10 22.52 20.37 14.30
C ASP A 10 22.57 19.38 15.46
N VAL A 11 21.47 19.23 16.19
CA VAL A 11 21.35 18.26 17.28
C VAL A 11 21.58 16.84 16.80
N TYR A 12 21.12 16.48 15.60
CA TYR A 12 21.20 15.11 15.08
C TYR A 12 22.55 14.79 14.43
N LYS A 13 23.11 15.75 13.69
CA LYS A 13 24.33 15.54 12.88
C LYS A 13 25.57 16.25 13.45
N ARG A 14 25.42 17.02 14.51
CA ARG A 14 26.49 17.89 15.08
C ARG A 14 27.13 18.80 14.05
N GLN A 15 26.37 19.21 13.04
CA GLN A 15 26.86 20.01 11.92
C GLN A 15 25.80 21.02 11.51
N LEU A 16 26.13 22.30 11.57
CA LEU A 16 25.27 23.38 11.07
C LEU A 16 25.23 23.32 9.54
N LEU A 17 24.02 23.23 9.00
CA LEU A 17 23.79 23.36 7.56
C LEU A 17 23.97 24.85 7.17
N LYS A 18 24.86 25.13 6.24
CA LYS A 18 25.03 26.45 5.68
C LYS A 18 24.10 26.63 4.49
N PRO A 19 23.26 27.69 4.49
CA PRO A 19 22.33 27.93 3.38
C PRO A 19 23.03 28.04 2.01
N GLU A 20 24.22 28.59 1.99
CA GLU A 20 25.02 28.76 0.77
C GLU A 20 25.42 27.39 0.17
N ASP A 21 25.84 26.45 1.00
CA ASP A 21 26.25 25.10 0.56
C ASP A 21 25.06 24.39 -0.04
N ILE A 22 23.88 24.43 0.64
CA ILE A 22 22.64 23.87 0.14
C ILE A 22 22.22 24.51 -1.18
N MET A 23 22.32 25.84 -1.27
CA MET A 23 21.96 26.58 -2.49
C MET A 23 22.84 26.15 -3.66
N ASN A 24 24.16 26.06 -3.44
CA ASN A 24 25.10 25.61 -4.48
C ASN A 24 24.78 24.20 -4.96
N GLU A 25 24.52 23.26 -4.05
CA GLU A 25 24.14 21.90 -4.37
C GLU A 25 22.83 21.86 -5.18
N LEU A 26 21.80 22.60 -4.75
CA LEU A 26 20.53 22.71 -5.48
C LEU A 26 20.68 23.34 -6.87
N MET A 27 21.60 24.27 -7.04
CA MET A 27 21.88 24.87 -8.35
C MET A 27 22.55 23.88 -9.31
N GLU A 28 23.40 22.96 -8.81
CA GLU A 28 23.92 21.87 -9.63
C GLU A 28 22.80 20.88 -10.00
N TYR A 29 21.96 20.48 -9.06
CA TYR A 29 20.80 19.64 -9.35
C TYR A 29 19.85 20.27 -10.35
N LYS A 30 19.63 21.61 -10.26
CA LYS A 30 18.82 22.34 -11.25
C LYS A 30 19.33 22.12 -12.66
N LYS A 31 20.66 22.27 -12.89
CA LYS A 31 21.25 22.05 -14.22
C LYS A 31 21.03 20.63 -14.74
N MET A 32 21.08 19.64 -13.85
CA MET A 32 20.88 18.24 -14.21
C MET A 32 19.41 17.95 -14.60
N VAL A 33 18.44 18.54 -13.90
CA VAL A 33 17.01 18.24 -14.10
C VAL A 33 16.35 19.15 -15.14
N GLU A 34 16.90 20.32 -15.42
CA GLU A 34 16.33 21.33 -16.33
C GLU A 34 15.89 20.76 -17.70
N PRO A 35 16.65 19.85 -18.36
CA PRO A 35 16.23 19.24 -19.62
C PRO A 35 14.97 18.36 -19.54
N TYR A 36 14.59 17.96 -18.33
CA TYR A 36 13.44 17.09 -18.05
C TYR A 36 12.22 17.83 -17.50
N VAL A 37 12.33 19.15 -17.32
CA VAL A 37 11.23 19.98 -16.82
C VAL A 37 10.33 20.42 -17.97
N CYS A 38 9.04 20.10 -17.86
CA CYS A 38 8.04 20.49 -18.85
C CYS A 38 6.67 20.67 -18.21
N ASP A 39 5.68 21.13 -18.98
CA ASP A 39 4.28 21.02 -18.60
C ASP A 39 3.84 19.56 -18.75
N VAL A 40 3.86 18.84 -17.63
CA VAL A 40 3.59 17.40 -17.60
C VAL A 40 2.16 17.08 -18.03
N SER A 41 1.18 17.89 -17.66
CA SER A 41 -0.22 17.64 -18.01
C SER A 41 -0.41 17.74 -19.53
N LEU A 42 0.15 18.74 -20.16
CA LEU A 42 0.12 18.90 -21.62
C LEU A 42 0.91 17.79 -22.32
N TYR A 43 2.07 17.41 -21.79
CA TYR A 43 2.89 16.34 -22.34
C TYR A 43 2.12 15.00 -22.34
N LEU A 44 1.52 14.63 -21.21
CA LEU A 44 0.75 13.39 -21.09
C LEU A 44 -0.52 13.41 -21.95
N TRP A 45 -1.20 14.55 -22.00
CA TRP A 45 -2.38 14.71 -22.86
C TRP A 45 -2.04 14.48 -24.34
N ASN A 46 -0.95 15.06 -24.81
CA ASN A 46 -0.49 14.86 -26.19
C ASN A 46 -0.07 13.40 -26.44
N ALA A 47 0.61 12.76 -25.48
CA ALA A 47 0.97 11.36 -25.56
C ALA A 47 -0.26 10.45 -25.73
N LEU A 48 -1.33 10.71 -24.98
CA LEU A 48 -2.60 9.98 -25.13
C LEU A 48 -3.24 10.21 -26.50
N LYS A 49 -3.24 11.44 -27.01
CA LYS A 49 -3.73 11.75 -28.37
C LYS A 49 -2.94 11.06 -29.46
N GLU A 50 -1.67 10.84 -29.25
CA GLU A 50 -0.78 10.08 -30.15
C GLU A 50 -0.97 8.55 -30.02
N GLY A 51 -1.87 8.10 -29.15
CA GLY A 51 -2.14 6.67 -28.90
C GLY A 51 -1.09 5.96 -28.04
N LYS A 52 -0.25 6.72 -27.32
CA LYS A 52 0.72 6.14 -26.38
C LYS A 52 0.01 5.61 -25.16
N GLN A 53 0.56 4.55 -24.58
CA GLN A 53 0.12 4.01 -23.30
C GLN A 53 0.87 4.70 -22.17
N VAL A 54 0.13 5.13 -21.16
CA VAL A 54 0.66 5.77 -19.95
C VAL A 54 0.39 4.85 -18.78
N LEU A 55 1.44 4.46 -18.05
CA LEU A 55 1.33 3.71 -16.80
C LEU A 55 1.43 4.68 -15.63
N LEU A 56 0.42 4.66 -14.77
CA LEU A 56 0.42 5.36 -13.50
C LEU A 56 0.69 4.35 -12.38
N GLU A 57 1.73 4.56 -11.60
CA GLU A 57 2.08 3.72 -10.47
C GLU A 57 1.66 4.40 -9.17
N GLY A 58 0.76 3.75 -8.42
CA GLY A 58 0.39 4.15 -7.07
C GLY A 58 1.25 3.43 -6.04
N GLN A 59 1.01 3.73 -4.76
CA GLN A 59 1.81 3.19 -3.67
C GLN A 59 1.02 3.07 -2.36
N LEU A 60 1.58 2.42 -1.35
CA LEU A 60 1.14 2.24 0.04
C LEU A 60 -0.07 1.33 0.26
N GLY A 61 -1.09 1.37 -0.55
CA GLY A 61 -2.30 0.55 -0.42
C GLY A 61 -3.52 1.29 0.14
N THR A 62 -4.69 0.77 -0.19
CA THR A 62 -6.00 1.42 0.02
C THR A 62 -6.30 1.76 1.48
N LEU A 63 -5.95 0.86 2.42
CA LEU A 63 -6.21 1.09 3.85
C LEU A 63 -5.36 2.21 4.48
N LYS A 64 -4.42 2.77 3.71
CA LYS A 64 -3.62 3.93 4.11
C LYS A 64 -4.12 5.25 3.50
N ASP A 65 -5.20 5.21 2.73
CA ASP A 65 -5.83 6.43 2.19
C ASP A 65 -6.36 7.32 3.32
N PRO A 66 -6.14 8.65 3.28
CA PRO A 66 -6.56 9.57 4.34
C PRO A 66 -8.06 9.58 4.60
N ASP A 67 -8.87 9.42 3.55
CA ASP A 67 -10.32 9.54 3.62
C ASP A 67 -11.03 8.19 3.79
N HIS A 68 -10.46 7.12 3.22
CA HIS A 68 -11.10 5.80 3.15
C HIS A 68 -10.32 4.69 3.85
N GLY A 69 -9.15 5.00 4.40
CA GLY A 69 -8.32 4.05 5.14
C GLY A 69 -8.70 3.92 6.61
N ILE A 70 -7.83 3.27 7.37
CA ILE A 70 -7.99 3.02 8.81
C ILE A 70 -7.54 4.23 9.65
N TYR A 71 -8.15 5.38 9.43
CA TYR A 71 -7.83 6.60 10.16
C TYR A 71 -7.84 6.38 11.70
N PRO A 72 -6.88 6.94 12.47
CA PRO A 72 -5.86 7.91 12.06
C PRO A 72 -4.56 7.29 11.51
N MET A 73 -4.45 5.98 11.37
CA MET A 73 -3.24 5.27 10.95
C MET A 73 -3.12 5.20 9.41
N VAL A 74 -3.17 6.36 8.78
CA VAL A 74 -3.14 6.58 7.32
C VAL A 74 -1.89 7.32 6.89
N THR A 75 -1.69 7.47 5.58
CA THR A 75 -0.61 8.30 5.01
C THR A 75 -1.10 9.71 4.70
N SER A 76 -0.21 10.58 4.24
CA SER A 76 -0.48 12.00 3.97
C SER A 76 -1.08 12.27 2.59
N SER A 77 -1.18 11.28 1.71
CA SER A 77 -1.67 11.44 0.35
C SER A 77 -2.63 10.31 -0.02
N SER A 78 -3.53 10.56 -0.98
CA SER A 78 -4.44 9.53 -1.45
C SER A 78 -3.69 8.40 -2.15
N THR A 79 -4.07 7.17 -1.81
CA THR A 79 -3.52 5.93 -2.37
C THR A 79 -4.45 5.31 -3.42
N LEU A 80 -5.57 5.99 -3.72
CA LEU A 80 -6.56 5.49 -4.67
C LEU A 80 -6.14 5.77 -6.12
N ALA A 81 -6.45 4.85 -7.03
CA ALA A 81 -6.13 4.95 -8.44
C ALA A 81 -6.70 6.22 -9.10
N ALA A 82 -7.89 6.67 -8.67
CA ALA A 82 -8.49 7.91 -9.13
C ALA A 82 -7.60 9.15 -8.92
N TYR A 83 -6.79 9.16 -7.87
CA TYR A 83 -5.86 10.24 -7.60
C TYR A 83 -4.71 10.31 -8.61
N GLY A 84 -4.42 9.20 -9.29
CA GLY A 84 -3.45 9.18 -10.40
C GLY A 84 -3.82 10.14 -11.52
N ALA A 85 -5.11 10.25 -11.85
CA ALA A 85 -5.59 11.22 -12.83
C ALA A 85 -5.35 12.66 -12.35
N ILE A 86 -5.64 12.95 -11.08
CA ILE A 86 -5.44 14.28 -10.47
C ILE A 86 -3.93 14.61 -10.48
N GLY A 87 -3.09 13.70 -10.01
CA GLY A 87 -1.64 13.91 -9.93
C GLY A 87 -0.96 14.08 -11.29
N ALA A 88 -1.48 13.40 -12.31
CA ALA A 88 -0.98 13.51 -13.69
C ALA A 88 -1.60 14.68 -14.48
N GLY A 89 -2.63 15.34 -13.95
CA GLY A 89 -3.37 16.40 -14.65
C GLY A 89 -4.16 15.86 -15.86
N LEU A 90 -4.68 14.64 -15.75
CA LEU A 90 -5.46 13.99 -16.78
C LEU A 90 -6.95 13.89 -16.39
N PRO A 91 -7.87 13.86 -17.37
CA PRO A 91 -9.26 13.56 -17.10
C PRO A 91 -9.41 12.14 -16.50
N PRO A 92 -10.26 11.94 -15.46
CA PRO A 92 -10.39 10.64 -14.80
C PRO A 92 -10.89 9.52 -15.73
N TYR A 93 -11.65 9.86 -16.76
CA TYR A 93 -12.12 8.88 -17.76
C TYR A 93 -11.03 8.34 -18.69
N GLU A 94 -9.81 8.88 -18.62
CA GLU A 94 -8.65 8.33 -19.34
C GLU A 94 -8.02 7.14 -18.62
N ILE A 95 -8.31 6.92 -17.36
CA ILE A 95 -7.94 5.68 -16.67
C ILE A 95 -8.89 4.57 -17.15
N LYS A 96 -8.36 3.66 -17.98
CA LYS A 96 -9.13 2.57 -18.59
C LYS A 96 -8.95 1.23 -17.86
N LYS A 97 -7.81 1.05 -17.22
CA LYS A 97 -7.43 -0.18 -16.56
C LYS A 97 -6.80 0.13 -15.21
N VAL A 98 -7.31 -0.53 -14.18
CA VAL A 98 -6.79 -0.44 -12.81
C VAL A 98 -6.41 -1.85 -12.36
N VAL A 99 -5.11 -2.11 -12.24
CA VAL A 99 -4.59 -3.36 -11.73
C VAL A 99 -4.27 -3.19 -10.25
N THR A 100 -5.03 -3.86 -9.40
CA THR A 100 -4.75 -3.90 -7.96
C THR A 100 -3.77 -5.03 -7.66
N VAL A 101 -2.67 -4.74 -6.99
CA VAL A 101 -1.69 -5.74 -6.59
C VAL A 101 -1.96 -6.17 -5.16
N CYS A 102 -2.21 -7.46 -4.95
CA CYS A 102 -2.46 -8.06 -3.66
C CYS A 102 -1.43 -9.15 -3.36
N LYS A 103 -0.87 -9.15 -2.17
CA LYS A 103 -0.10 -10.29 -1.69
C LYS A 103 -1.04 -11.43 -1.29
N ALA A 104 -0.61 -12.66 -1.44
CA ALA A 104 -1.35 -13.84 -0.97
C ALA A 104 -1.41 -13.97 0.57
N TYR A 105 -0.76 -13.09 1.28
CA TYR A 105 -0.84 -12.85 2.73
C TYR A 105 -0.83 -11.35 3.00
N SER A 106 -1.12 -10.95 4.22
CA SER A 106 -1.15 -9.55 4.61
C SER A 106 0.09 -9.15 5.40
N SER A 107 0.61 -7.95 5.15
CA SER A 107 1.67 -7.35 5.97
C SER A 107 1.41 -5.88 6.20
N ALA A 108 1.77 -5.37 7.38
CA ALA A 108 1.58 -3.98 7.73
C ALA A 108 2.77 -3.39 8.48
N VAL A 109 3.00 -2.10 8.27
CA VAL A 109 3.96 -1.30 9.04
C VAL A 109 3.19 -0.32 9.91
N GLY A 110 3.62 -0.19 11.16
CA GLY A 110 3.02 0.74 12.12
C GLY A 110 1.75 0.22 12.78
N ALA A 111 1.10 1.09 13.53
CA ALA A 111 -0.11 0.80 14.29
C ALA A 111 -1.36 0.80 13.38
N GLY A 112 -2.50 0.48 13.97
CA GLY A 112 -3.80 0.43 13.34
C GLY A 112 -4.41 -0.97 13.35
N ALA A 113 -5.69 -1.04 13.07
CA ALA A 113 -6.42 -2.30 13.02
C ALA A 113 -5.86 -3.22 11.93
N PHE A 114 -5.75 -4.50 12.26
CA PHE A 114 -5.27 -5.54 11.37
C PHE A 114 -5.96 -6.85 11.76
N VAL A 115 -7.18 -7.04 11.28
CA VAL A 115 -8.08 -8.09 11.78
C VAL A 115 -7.51 -9.50 11.58
N SER A 116 -6.89 -9.76 10.42
CA SER A 116 -6.28 -11.06 10.11
C SER A 116 -4.84 -11.23 10.65
N GLU A 117 -4.40 -10.38 11.58
CA GLU A 117 -3.04 -10.42 12.14
C GLU A 117 -2.77 -11.72 12.89
N ILE A 118 -1.57 -12.26 12.70
CA ILE A 118 -1.05 -13.44 13.39
C ILE A 118 0.17 -13.09 14.23
N PHE A 119 0.46 -13.91 15.23
CA PHE A 119 1.48 -13.66 16.24
C PHE A 119 2.34 -14.90 16.50
N GLY A 120 3.46 -14.69 17.18
CA GLY A 120 4.34 -15.78 17.61
C GLY A 120 5.08 -16.45 16.45
N GLU A 121 5.36 -17.73 16.58
CA GLU A 121 6.19 -18.50 15.65
C GLU A 121 5.63 -18.52 14.23
N GLU A 122 4.31 -18.57 14.08
CA GLU A 122 3.62 -18.54 12.79
C GLU A 122 3.89 -17.22 12.04
N ALA A 123 3.78 -16.07 12.73
CA ALA A 123 4.12 -14.78 12.18
C ALA A 123 5.60 -14.65 11.83
N ASP A 124 6.48 -15.20 12.67
CA ASP A 124 7.92 -15.16 12.48
C ASP A 124 8.35 -15.99 11.27
N GLU A 125 7.74 -17.17 11.08
CA GLU A 125 8.02 -18.03 9.94
C GLU A 125 7.56 -17.39 8.63
N LEU A 126 6.31 -16.90 8.57
CA LEU A 126 5.80 -16.20 7.40
C LEU A 126 6.64 -14.95 7.08
N ARG A 127 7.07 -14.21 8.10
CA ARG A 127 7.93 -13.02 7.94
C ARG A 127 9.27 -13.35 7.32
N LYS A 128 9.90 -14.44 7.73
CA LYS A 128 11.18 -14.87 7.18
C LYS A 128 11.08 -15.30 5.73
N ARG A 129 9.98 -15.95 5.35
CA ARG A 129 9.74 -16.45 3.99
C ARG A 129 9.26 -15.36 3.03
N GLY A 130 8.63 -14.31 3.56
CA GLY A 130 8.02 -13.25 2.76
C GLY A 130 9.02 -12.40 2.00
N GLY A 131 8.71 -12.11 0.73
CA GLY A 131 9.55 -11.28 -0.14
C GLY A 131 10.97 -11.83 -0.36
N ASP A 132 11.80 -11.11 -1.09
CA ASP A 132 13.16 -11.52 -1.42
C ASP A 132 14.14 -11.52 -0.23
N GLY A 133 13.83 -10.79 0.82
CA GLY A 133 14.66 -10.63 2.02
C GLY A 133 13.90 -10.72 3.34
N GLY A 134 12.69 -11.26 3.31
CA GLY A 134 11.77 -11.26 4.44
C GLY A 134 10.95 -9.98 4.56
N GLU A 135 9.89 -10.04 5.35
CA GLU A 135 8.99 -8.91 5.59
C GLU A 135 9.54 -7.97 6.68
N PHE A 136 10.56 -7.20 6.29
CA PHE A 136 11.20 -6.18 7.12
C PHE A 136 11.12 -4.82 6.43
N GLY A 137 11.17 -3.75 7.22
CA GLY A 137 11.20 -2.39 6.68
C GLY A 137 12.51 -2.13 5.93
N ALA A 138 12.41 -1.71 4.65
CA ALA A 138 13.56 -1.50 3.79
C ALA A 138 14.62 -0.56 4.38
N THR A 139 14.19 0.52 5.04
CA THR A 139 15.10 1.53 5.62
C THR A 139 15.46 1.23 7.08
N THR A 140 14.50 0.71 7.86
CA THR A 140 14.67 0.58 9.32
C THR A 140 15.00 -0.83 9.76
N GLY A 141 14.84 -1.83 8.91
CA GLY A 141 14.98 -3.25 9.28
C GLY A 141 13.93 -3.75 10.29
N ARG A 142 12.92 -2.94 10.63
CA ARG A 142 11.90 -3.34 11.61
C ARG A 142 11.04 -4.46 11.08
N PRO A 143 10.72 -5.50 11.88
CA PRO A 143 9.83 -6.57 11.48
C PRO A 143 8.43 -6.00 11.18
N ARG A 144 7.85 -6.39 10.05
CA ARG A 144 6.47 -6.06 9.72
C ARG A 144 5.51 -6.95 10.50
N ARG A 145 4.33 -6.43 10.79
CA ARG A 145 3.19 -7.21 11.27
C ARG A 145 2.73 -8.11 10.14
N MET A 146 2.38 -9.34 10.47
CA MET A 146 1.99 -10.37 9.51
C MET A 146 0.54 -10.77 9.74
N GLY A 147 -0.13 -11.20 8.69
CA GLY A 147 -1.49 -11.70 8.76
C GLY A 147 -1.84 -12.56 7.55
N TRP A 148 -2.90 -13.36 7.69
CA TRP A 148 -3.44 -14.13 6.59
C TRP A 148 -4.08 -13.23 5.52
N PHE A 149 -4.28 -13.79 4.33
CA PHE A 149 -5.02 -13.08 3.29
C PHE A 149 -6.42 -12.73 3.80
N ASP A 150 -6.84 -11.50 3.56
CA ASP A 150 -8.08 -10.95 4.09
C ASP A 150 -9.02 -10.57 2.93
N CYS A 151 -10.03 -11.42 2.71
CA CYS A 151 -11.01 -11.21 1.65
C CYS A 151 -11.85 -9.96 1.88
N VAL A 152 -12.19 -9.65 3.15
CA VAL A 152 -13.04 -8.48 3.48
C VAL A 152 -12.30 -7.19 3.16
N ALA A 153 -11.04 -7.08 3.64
CA ALA A 153 -10.20 -5.92 3.35
C ALA A 153 -9.86 -5.81 1.86
N SER A 154 -9.57 -6.94 1.19
CA SER A 154 -9.23 -6.96 -0.24
C SER A 154 -10.42 -6.59 -1.12
N LYS A 155 -11.62 -7.12 -0.83
CA LYS A 155 -12.87 -6.73 -1.50
C LYS A 155 -13.13 -5.22 -1.37
N TYR A 156 -13.00 -4.70 -0.16
CA TYR A 156 -13.13 -3.27 0.09
C TYR A 156 -12.11 -2.45 -0.70
N GLY A 157 -10.85 -2.87 -0.67
CA GLY A 157 -9.76 -2.22 -1.39
C GLY A 157 -9.99 -2.20 -2.90
N CYS A 158 -10.32 -3.34 -3.50
CA CYS A 158 -10.60 -3.45 -4.94
C CYS A 158 -11.78 -2.57 -5.37
N ARG A 159 -12.85 -2.54 -4.56
CA ARG A 159 -14.01 -1.67 -4.82
C ARG A 159 -13.64 -0.20 -4.83
N LEU A 160 -12.89 0.28 -3.85
CA LEU A 160 -12.48 1.69 -3.77
C LEU A 160 -11.50 2.08 -4.88
N GLN A 161 -10.60 1.17 -5.24
CA GLN A 161 -9.67 1.39 -6.35
C GLN A 161 -10.38 1.40 -7.71
N GLY A 162 -11.59 0.83 -7.81
CA GLY A 162 -12.24 0.58 -9.10
C GLY A 162 -11.45 -0.46 -9.92
N ALA A 163 -10.96 -1.51 -9.26
CA ALA A 163 -10.13 -2.53 -9.88
C ALA A 163 -10.84 -3.20 -11.07
N THR A 164 -10.15 -3.22 -12.21
CA THR A 164 -10.56 -4.00 -13.38
C THR A 164 -9.89 -5.37 -13.39
N ASP A 165 -8.74 -5.47 -12.73
CA ASP A 165 -7.95 -6.68 -12.62
C ASP A 165 -7.26 -6.73 -11.25
N VAL A 166 -6.97 -7.94 -10.78
CA VAL A 166 -6.20 -8.18 -9.56
C VAL A 166 -5.00 -9.06 -9.91
N ALA A 167 -3.82 -8.62 -9.50
CA ALA A 167 -2.60 -9.41 -9.58
C ALA A 167 -2.25 -9.93 -8.20
N PHE A 168 -2.36 -11.24 -8.00
CA PHE A 168 -1.87 -11.91 -6.80
C PHE A 168 -0.37 -12.15 -6.89
N THR A 169 0.34 -11.79 -5.84
CA THR A 169 1.80 -11.94 -5.74
C THR A 169 2.19 -12.78 -4.54
N VAL A 170 3.40 -13.31 -4.55
CA VAL A 170 4.03 -14.07 -3.45
C VAL A 170 3.21 -15.29 -2.94
N LEU A 171 2.45 -15.92 -3.82
CA LEU A 171 1.69 -17.12 -3.50
C LEU A 171 2.61 -18.30 -3.17
N ASP A 172 3.74 -18.39 -3.84
CA ASP A 172 4.81 -19.36 -3.63
C ASP A 172 5.36 -19.35 -2.20
N VAL A 173 5.31 -18.22 -1.51
CA VAL A 173 5.73 -18.06 -0.10
C VAL A 173 4.91 -18.96 0.82
N LEU A 174 3.66 -19.24 0.51
CA LEU A 174 2.75 -20.05 1.32
C LEU A 174 2.88 -21.58 1.10
N GLY A 175 3.74 -22.00 0.16
CA GLY A 175 3.92 -23.42 -0.18
C GLY A 175 4.49 -24.31 0.93
N TYR A 176 4.78 -23.79 2.12
CA TYR A 176 5.17 -24.56 3.29
C TYR A 176 3.98 -25.01 4.15
N LEU A 177 2.79 -24.52 3.83
CA LEU A 177 1.55 -24.84 4.54
C LEU A 177 0.81 -25.98 3.84
N ASP A 178 0.30 -26.92 4.61
CA ASP A 178 -0.61 -27.95 4.10
C ASP A 178 -2.01 -27.39 3.82
N GLU A 179 -2.43 -26.41 4.62
CA GLU A 179 -3.69 -25.67 4.47
C GLU A 179 -3.41 -24.18 4.65
N ILE A 180 -3.94 -23.36 3.75
CA ILE A 180 -3.75 -21.90 3.78
C ILE A 180 -4.97 -21.28 4.47
N PRO A 181 -4.78 -20.60 5.62
CA PRO A 181 -5.85 -19.86 6.27
C PRO A 181 -6.17 -18.56 5.50
N VAL A 182 -7.47 -18.36 5.25
CA VAL A 182 -7.98 -17.16 4.56
C VAL A 182 -9.07 -16.55 5.43
N CYS A 183 -8.96 -15.23 5.70
CA CYS A 183 -9.99 -14.50 6.42
C CYS A 183 -11.16 -14.17 5.48
N THR A 184 -12.29 -14.82 5.65
CA THR A 184 -13.47 -14.70 4.78
C THR A 184 -14.57 -13.80 5.35
N GLY A 185 -14.48 -13.42 6.63
CA GLY A 185 -15.45 -12.59 7.32
C GLY A 185 -14.89 -12.04 8.62
N TYR A 186 -15.61 -11.10 9.21
CA TYR A 186 -15.32 -10.55 10.52
C TYR A 186 -16.49 -10.80 11.47
N GLU A 187 -16.21 -11.32 12.67
CA GLU A 187 -17.15 -11.35 13.78
C GLU A 187 -17.01 -10.06 14.59
N ILE A 188 -18.11 -9.33 14.75
CA ILE A 188 -18.19 -8.08 15.52
C ILE A 188 -19.43 -8.14 16.40
N ASP A 189 -19.23 -8.05 17.72
CA ASP A 189 -20.30 -8.10 18.73
C ASP A 189 -21.27 -9.33 18.56
N GLY A 190 -20.74 -10.47 18.05
CA GLY A 190 -21.48 -11.73 17.82
C GLY A 190 -22.15 -11.85 16.45
N GLU A 191 -22.03 -10.86 15.59
CA GLU A 191 -22.53 -10.92 14.22
C GLU A 191 -21.38 -11.04 13.22
N VAL A 192 -21.56 -11.86 12.18
CA VAL A 192 -20.58 -12.04 11.10
C VAL A 192 -20.92 -11.13 9.93
N THR A 193 -19.92 -10.39 9.47
CA THR A 193 -20.02 -9.54 8.27
C THR A 193 -18.93 -9.84 7.27
N THR A 194 -19.24 -9.71 5.98
CA THR A 194 -18.27 -9.72 4.87
C THR A 194 -18.04 -8.33 4.30
N GLU A 195 -18.68 -7.31 4.86
CA GLU A 195 -18.45 -5.92 4.50
C GLU A 195 -17.44 -5.28 5.45
N PHE A 196 -16.55 -4.46 4.90
CA PHE A 196 -15.51 -3.79 5.67
C PHE A 196 -16.14 -2.73 6.59
N PRO A 197 -15.97 -2.84 7.92
CA PRO A 197 -16.63 -1.97 8.88
C PRO A 197 -15.88 -0.65 9.07
N THR A 198 -16.45 0.23 9.88
CA THR A 198 -15.78 1.48 10.30
C THR A 198 -14.56 1.18 11.18
N THR A 199 -13.62 2.12 11.28
CA THR A 199 -12.39 1.95 12.06
C THR A 199 -12.65 1.57 13.52
N VAL A 200 -13.67 2.15 14.15
CA VAL A 200 -14.04 1.85 15.55
C VAL A 200 -14.50 0.39 15.71
N GLN A 201 -15.23 -0.12 14.73
CA GLN A 201 -15.69 -1.52 14.73
C GLN A 201 -14.55 -2.50 14.43
N LEU A 202 -13.57 -2.09 13.61
CA LEU A 202 -12.39 -2.91 13.31
C LEU A 202 -11.57 -3.26 14.55
N GLU A 203 -11.54 -2.39 15.57
CA GLU A 203 -10.82 -2.65 16.82
C GLU A 203 -11.42 -3.83 17.62
N LYS A 204 -12.70 -4.14 17.38
CA LYS A 204 -13.41 -5.25 18.03
C LYS A 204 -13.52 -6.49 17.14
N ALA A 205 -13.19 -6.36 15.86
CA ALA A 205 -13.39 -7.41 14.87
C ALA A 205 -12.44 -8.60 15.13
N LYS A 206 -12.98 -9.81 14.98
CA LYS A 206 -12.21 -11.05 14.98
C LYS A 206 -12.30 -11.69 13.61
N PRO A 207 -11.21 -12.29 13.10
CA PRO A 207 -11.24 -12.94 11.79
C PRO A 207 -12.02 -14.25 11.82
N CYS A 208 -12.87 -14.47 10.83
CA CYS A 208 -13.44 -15.78 10.52
C CYS A 208 -12.52 -16.43 9.49
N LEU A 209 -11.81 -17.49 9.88
CA LEU A 209 -10.85 -18.17 9.03
C LEU A 209 -11.46 -19.41 8.38
N LEU A 210 -11.22 -19.54 7.08
CA LEU A 210 -11.41 -20.74 6.29
C LEU A 210 -10.03 -21.33 5.96
N TYR A 211 -9.87 -22.63 6.12
CA TYR A 211 -8.65 -23.36 5.77
C TYR A 211 -8.85 -24.07 4.44
N THR A 212 -7.97 -23.81 3.49
CA THR A 212 -8.06 -24.38 2.14
C THR A 212 -6.84 -25.23 1.86
N SER A 213 -7.06 -26.48 1.40
CA SER A 213 -6.00 -27.45 1.12
C SER A 213 -5.36 -27.30 -0.26
N ASP A 214 -5.94 -26.48 -1.14
CA ASP A 214 -5.40 -26.20 -2.48
C ASP A 214 -5.81 -24.82 -2.97
N ALA A 215 -4.86 -23.91 -3.00
CA ALA A 215 -5.07 -22.56 -3.53
C ALA A 215 -5.26 -22.54 -5.06
N ALA A 216 -5.00 -23.65 -5.75
CA ALA A 216 -5.13 -23.77 -7.20
C ALA A 216 -6.47 -24.35 -7.66
N ASP A 217 -7.20 -25.05 -6.79
CA ASP A 217 -8.42 -25.78 -7.17
C ASP A 217 -9.73 -25.07 -6.78
N ASP A 218 -9.67 -23.97 -6.03
CA ASP A 218 -10.88 -23.30 -5.61
C ASP A 218 -11.27 -22.13 -6.49
N ARG A 219 -12.34 -22.40 -7.21
CA ARG A 219 -13.24 -21.46 -7.83
C ARG A 219 -13.82 -20.48 -6.80
N ILE A 220 -13.02 -19.53 -6.38
CA ILE A 220 -13.56 -18.33 -5.74
C ILE A 220 -14.16 -17.50 -6.88
N SER A 221 -15.40 -17.81 -7.23
CA SER A 221 -16.20 -16.93 -8.05
C SER A 221 -16.52 -15.70 -7.20
N VAL A 222 -15.91 -14.59 -7.52
CA VAL A 222 -16.32 -13.30 -7.00
C VAL A 222 -17.42 -12.80 -7.93
N ASP A 223 -18.68 -13.02 -7.53
CA ASP A 223 -19.86 -12.36 -8.11
C ASP A 223 -19.89 -10.87 -7.68
#